data_5ead95e693d5f392d80a9251127e93ec
#
_entry.id   5ead95e693d5f392d80a9251127e93ec
#
_cell.length_a   1.000
_cell.length_b   1.000
_cell.length_c   1.000
_cell.angle_alpha   90.00
_cell.angle_beta   90.00
_cell.angle_gamma   90.00
#
_symmetry.space_group_name_H-M   'P 1'
#
loop_
_entity.id
_entity.type
_entity.pdbx_description
1 polymer ?
#
loop_
_entity_poly.entity_id
_entity_poly.type
_entity_poly.pdbx_seq_one_letter_code
_entity_poly.pdbx_strand_id
1 'polypeptide(L)'
;MKIGWIGGWGISLAEMGPLAVAHAPDAEHVIYPPVVGAAENLVGCDAIIGWSLGAHLLLEAAARGVQLPTKALLIAPFTSFCSEHGKCGRVSETQVRWLKRWLEKEPLAALADFRTRAGLAPVSSMELPYELEHLSAGLDILAEPAGISLVTFGRQG
;
A
#
# COMPACT_ATOMS: atom_id res chain seq x y z
N MET A 1 -20.44 3.21 11.34
CA MET A 1 -19.31 2.27 11.13
C MET A 1 -18.12 3.08 10.65
N LYS A 2 -16.97 2.85 11.24
CA LYS A 2 -15.71 3.53 10.88
C LYS A 2 -14.82 2.57 10.09
N ILE A 3 -14.45 2.96 8.87
CA ILE A 3 -13.62 2.15 7.97
C ILE A 3 -12.28 2.84 7.76
N GLY A 4 -11.20 2.13 8.08
CA GLY A 4 -9.83 2.58 7.86
C GLY A 4 -9.28 2.07 6.53
N TRP A 5 -8.55 2.93 5.82
CA TRP A 5 -7.97 2.61 4.52
C TRP A 5 -6.48 2.91 4.48
N ILE A 6 -5.71 2.04 3.86
CA ILE A 6 -4.33 2.34 3.46
C ILE A 6 -4.22 2.10 1.96
N GLY A 7 -3.86 3.15 1.23
CA GLY A 7 -3.75 3.13 -0.23
C GLY A 7 -2.53 2.37 -0.74
N GLY A 8 -2.46 2.25 -2.06
CA GLY A 8 -1.30 1.70 -2.75
C GLY A 8 -0.18 2.74 -2.93
N TRP A 9 0.99 2.28 -3.31
CA TRP A 9 2.10 3.17 -3.62
C TRP A 9 1.75 4.11 -4.78
N GLY A 10 2.00 5.40 -4.60
CA GLY A 10 1.72 6.41 -5.63
C GLY A 10 0.25 6.77 -5.81
N ILE A 11 -0.65 6.34 -4.91
CA ILE A 11 -2.08 6.65 -4.95
C ILE A 11 -2.37 7.76 -3.92
N SER A 12 -2.99 8.84 -4.35
CA SER A 12 -3.33 9.98 -3.49
C SER A 12 -4.58 9.72 -2.64
N LEU A 13 -4.70 10.46 -1.55
CA LEU A 13 -5.92 10.48 -0.73
C LEU A 13 -7.12 11.02 -1.53
N ALA A 14 -6.88 11.94 -2.46
CA ALA A 14 -7.90 12.50 -3.35
C ALA A 14 -8.50 11.45 -4.31
N GLU A 15 -7.72 10.43 -4.69
CA GLU A 15 -8.19 9.29 -5.49
C GLU A 15 -8.95 8.27 -4.63
N MET A 16 -8.48 8.03 -3.40
CA MET A 16 -9.07 7.05 -2.49
C MET A 16 -10.41 7.50 -1.90
N GLY A 17 -10.55 8.78 -1.57
CA GLY A 17 -11.74 9.33 -0.92
C GLY A 17 -13.05 9.05 -1.69
N PRO A 18 -13.15 9.41 -2.97
CA PRO A 18 -14.33 9.11 -3.78
C PRO A 18 -14.65 7.61 -3.88
N LEU A 19 -13.63 6.75 -3.97
CA LEU A 19 -13.82 5.30 -3.97
C LEU A 19 -14.40 4.80 -2.65
N ALA A 20 -13.89 5.28 -1.54
CA ALA A 20 -14.37 4.91 -0.22
C ALA A 20 -15.84 5.29 -0.02
N VAL A 21 -16.20 6.52 -0.34
CA VAL A 21 -17.58 7.02 -0.24
C VAL A 21 -18.52 6.28 -1.19
N ALA A 22 -18.09 6.00 -2.42
CA ALA A 22 -18.91 5.28 -3.39
C ALA A 22 -19.30 3.86 -2.93
N HIS A 23 -18.40 3.19 -2.20
CA HIS A 23 -18.61 1.81 -1.75
C HIS A 23 -19.29 1.68 -0.39
N ALA A 24 -19.18 2.70 0.47
CA ALA A 24 -19.81 2.72 1.78
C ALA A 24 -20.21 4.16 2.17
N PRO A 25 -21.27 4.72 1.54
CA PRO A 25 -21.61 6.14 1.69
C PRO A 25 -22.04 6.54 3.11
N ASP A 26 -22.52 5.58 3.90
CA ASP A 26 -23.00 5.83 5.27
C ASP A 26 -21.91 5.59 6.35
N ALA A 27 -20.68 5.25 5.92
CA ALA A 27 -19.58 5.00 6.84
C ALA A 27 -18.71 6.27 7.04
N GLU A 28 -18.11 6.38 8.21
CA GLU A 28 -16.99 7.28 8.43
C GLU A 28 -15.72 6.67 7.84
N HIS A 29 -15.01 7.41 7.00
CA HIS A 29 -13.77 6.95 6.37
C HIS A 29 -12.56 7.70 6.92
N VAL A 30 -11.53 6.93 7.32
CA VAL A 30 -10.19 7.45 7.59
C VAL A 30 -9.21 6.80 6.61
N ILE A 31 -8.48 7.63 5.88
CA ILE A 31 -7.64 7.18 4.77
C ILE A 31 -6.21 7.65 5.01
N TYR A 32 -5.27 6.72 4.94
CA TYR A 32 -3.84 6.98 5.12
C TYR A 32 -3.05 6.60 3.87
N PRO A 33 -1.99 7.33 3.55
CA PRO A 33 -1.01 6.87 2.57
C PRO A 33 -0.27 5.63 3.11
N PRO A 34 0.35 4.80 2.24
CA PRO A 34 1.08 3.60 2.65
C PRO A 34 2.44 3.96 3.24
N VAL A 35 2.44 4.42 4.47
CA VAL A 35 3.63 4.80 5.24
C VAL A 35 3.80 3.89 6.45
N VAL A 36 5.04 3.78 6.94
CA VAL A 36 5.33 3.03 8.17
C VAL A 36 4.51 3.60 9.32
N GLY A 37 3.86 2.74 10.09
CA GLY A 37 2.99 3.13 11.20
C GLY A 37 1.54 3.43 10.82
N ALA A 38 1.19 3.43 9.52
CA ALA A 38 -0.19 3.69 9.10
C ALA A 38 -1.18 2.64 9.64
N ALA A 39 -0.77 1.38 9.72
CA ALA A 39 -1.62 0.30 10.21
C ALA A 39 -2.02 0.47 11.68
N GLU A 40 -1.13 0.96 12.50
CA GLU A 40 -1.36 1.20 13.93
C GLU A 40 -2.44 2.26 14.18
N ASN A 41 -2.60 3.21 13.25
CA ASN A 41 -3.66 4.23 13.32
C ASN A 41 -5.06 3.66 13.05
N LEU A 42 -5.15 2.43 12.56
CA LEU A 42 -6.43 1.78 12.20
C LEU A 42 -7.00 0.87 13.30
N VAL A 43 -6.29 0.69 14.41
CA VAL A 43 -6.69 -0.21 15.52
C VAL A 43 -8.10 0.09 16.04
N GLY A 44 -8.51 1.35 16.06
CA GLY A 44 -9.84 1.76 16.53
C GLY A 44 -10.94 1.75 15.46
N CYS A 45 -10.70 1.25 14.27
CA CYS A 45 -11.70 1.14 13.21
C CYS A 45 -12.55 -0.14 13.36
N ASP A 46 -13.78 -0.11 12.83
CA ASP A 46 -14.67 -1.29 12.79
C ASP A 46 -14.28 -2.26 11.67
N ALA A 47 -13.70 -1.73 10.60
CA ALA A 47 -13.20 -2.49 9.46
C ALA A 47 -11.98 -1.79 8.85
N ILE A 48 -11.14 -2.56 8.16
CA ILE A 48 -9.94 -2.02 7.50
C ILE A 48 -9.83 -2.52 6.06
N ILE A 49 -9.29 -1.68 5.19
CA ILE A 49 -9.03 -2.01 3.80
C ILE A 49 -7.61 -1.60 3.45
N GLY A 50 -6.85 -2.52 2.88
CA GLY A 50 -5.52 -2.27 2.38
C GLY A 50 -5.41 -2.58 0.89
N TRP A 51 -4.78 -1.69 0.12
CA TRP A 51 -4.56 -1.88 -1.30
C TRP A 51 -3.07 -1.94 -1.63
N SER A 52 -2.62 -3.04 -2.26
CA SER A 52 -1.24 -3.25 -2.70
C SER A 52 -0.24 -3.03 -1.54
N LEU A 53 0.60 -2.00 -1.56
CA LEU A 53 1.52 -1.69 -0.46
C LEU A 53 0.78 -1.49 0.87
N GLY A 54 -0.40 -0.88 0.87
CA GLY A 54 -1.23 -0.76 2.06
C GLY A 54 -1.68 -2.12 2.61
N ALA A 55 -2.02 -3.07 1.74
CA ALA A 55 -2.34 -4.43 2.15
C ALA A 55 -1.11 -5.14 2.76
N HIS A 56 0.07 -4.94 2.17
CA HIS A 56 1.33 -5.48 2.69
C HIS A 56 1.64 -4.94 4.11
N LEU A 57 1.47 -3.64 4.33
CA LEU A 57 1.67 -3.02 5.64
C LEU A 57 0.70 -3.56 6.71
N LEU A 58 -0.55 -3.85 6.34
CA LEU A 58 -1.51 -4.50 7.23
C LEU A 58 -1.07 -5.93 7.59
N LEU A 59 -0.58 -6.69 6.62
CA LEU A 59 -0.06 -8.04 6.86
C LEU A 59 1.17 -8.02 7.78
N GLU A 60 2.10 -7.09 7.55
CA GLU A 60 3.27 -6.92 8.43
C GLU A 60 2.87 -6.52 9.85
N ALA A 61 1.94 -5.60 10.01
CA ALA A 61 1.46 -5.17 11.32
C ALA A 61 0.81 -6.34 12.08
N ALA A 62 -0.03 -7.13 11.41
CA ALA A 62 -0.63 -8.33 11.98
C ALA A 62 0.42 -9.36 12.37
N ALA A 63 1.45 -9.58 11.55
CA ALA A 63 2.54 -10.49 11.85
C ALA A 63 3.39 -10.05 13.07
N ARG A 64 3.49 -8.73 13.30
CA ARG A 64 4.12 -8.16 14.51
C ARG A 64 3.22 -8.19 15.75
N GLY A 65 1.98 -8.68 15.63
CA GLY A 65 1.05 -8.79 16.74
C GLY A 65 0.20 -7.52 17.00
N VAL A 66 0.14 -6.59 16.05
CA VAL A 66 -0.76 -5.43 16.14
C VAL A 66 -2.21 -5.95 16.09
N GLN A 67 -3.03 -5.55 17.06
CA GLN A 67 -4.42 -5.97 17.16
C GLN A 67 -5.29 -5.17 16.18
N LEU A 68 -5.28 -5.59 14.93
CA LEU A 68 -6.09 -4.99 13.87
C LEU A 68 -7.55 -5.46 13.95
N PRO A 69 -8.51 -4.66 13.40
CA PRO A 69 -9.89 -5.11 13.24
C PRO A 69 -10.01 -6.44 12.51
N THR A 70 -10.92 -7.31 12.96
CA THR A 70 -11.14 -8.63 12.36
C THR A 70 -11.78 -8.58 10.98
N LYS A 71 -12.50 -7.50 10.67
CA LYS A 71 -13.04 -7.25 9.34
C LYS A 71 -12.00 -6.55 8.49
N ALA A 72 -11.30 -7.31 7.67
CA ALA A 72 -10.24 -6.80 6.81
C ALA A 72 -10.47 -7.21 5.34
N LEU A 73 -10.32 -6.26 4.43
CA LEU A 73 -10.27 -6.49 2.99
C LEU A 73 -8.89 -6.14 2.47
N LEU A 74 -8.23 -7.08 1.83
CA LEU A 74 -6.93 -6.87 1.21
C LEU A 74 -7.08 -6.94 -0.31
N ILE A 75 -6.77 -5.84 -0.99
CA ILE A 75 -6.86 -5.71 -2.45
C ILE A 75 -5.44 -5.82 -3.03
N ALA A 76 -5.25 -6.76 -3.96
CA ALA A 76 -3.95 -7.07 -4.54
C ALA A 76 -2.83 -7.25 -3.48
N PRO A 77 -3.05 -8.10 -2.46
CA PRO A 77 -2.07 -8.30 -1.40
C PRO A 77 -0.84 -9.05 -1.92
N PHE A 78 0.31 -8.80 -1.30
CA PHE A 78 1.53 -9.56 -1.53
C PHE A 78 2.34 -9.67 -0.22
N THR A 79 3.10 -10.73 -0.11
CA THR A 79 4.09 -10.90 0.96
C THR A 79 5.50 -10.56 0.48
N SER A 80 5.76 -10.73 -0.82
CA SER A 80 6.99 -10.32 -1.49
C SER A 80 6.64 -9.67 -2.81
N PHE A 81 7.12 -8.45 -3.03
CA PHE A 81 6.88 -7.71 -4.28
C PHE A 81 7.88 -8.10 -5.37
N CYS A 82 9.15 -8.28 -5.00
CA CYS A 82 10.20 -8.63 -5.95
C CYS A 82 10.22 -10.12 -6.26
N SER A 83 10.51 -10.45 -7.52
CA SER A 83 10.57 -11.82 -8.04
C SER A 83 11.66 -12.67 -7.37
N GLU A 84 12.73 -12.03 -6.90
CA GLU A 84 13.84 -12.69 -6.20
C GLU A 84 13.46 -13.18 -4.79
N HIS A 85 12.41 -12.63 -4.21
CA HIS A 85 12.03 -12.88 -2.81
C HIS A 85 10.76 -13.73 -2.65
N GLY A 86 10.09 -14.07 -3.75
CA GLY A 86 8.89 -14.89 -3.69
C GLY A 86 8.34 -15.29 -5.06
N LYS A 87 7.55 -16.37 -5.07
CA LYS A 87 7.00 -16.96 -6.30
C LYS A 87 5.97 -16.07 -7.01
N CYS A 88 5.41 -15.10 -6.33
CA CYS A 88 4.35 -14.21 -6.86
C CYS A 88 4.87 -12.87 -7.36
N GLY A 89 6.11 -12.52 -7.07
CA GLY A 89 6.73 -11.28 -7.52
C GLY A 89 6.98 -11.27 -9.04
N ARG A 90 6.61 -10.16 -9.69
CA ARG A 90 6.78 -9.98 -11.15
C ARG A 90 7.80 -8.91 -11.51
N VAL A 91 8.22 -8.12 -10.54
CA VAL A 91 9.15 -7.00 -10.70
C VAL A 91 10.46 -7.38 -10.04
N SER A 92 11.59 -7.10 -10.68
CA SER A 92 12.89 -7.36 -10.07
C SER A 92 13.26 -6.28 -9.06
N GLU A 93 14.06 -6.63 -8.07
CA GLU A 93 14.62 -5.67 -7.11
C GLU A 93 15.38 -4.55 -7.83
N THR A 94 16.11 -4.89 -8.88
CA THR A 94 16.83 -3.90 -9.72
C THR A 94 15.87 -2.88 -10.33
N GLN A 95 14.70 -3.30 -10.81
CA GLN A 95 13.70 -2.39 -11.37
C GLN A 95 13.13 -1.45 -10.29
N VAL A 96 12.88 -1.95 -9.07
CA VAL A 96 12.40 -1.12 -7.96
C VAL A 96 13.46 -0.09 -7.56
N ARG A 97 14.74 -0.51 -7.44
CA ARG A 97 15.85 0.40 -7.12
C ARG A 97 16.10 1.43 -8.20
N TRP A 98 15.91 1.07 -9.46
CA TRP A 98 16.00 2.01 -10.58
C TRP A 98 14.86 3.04 -10.52
N LEU A 99 13.63 2.61 -10.26
CA LEU A 99 12.49 3.50 -10.08
C LEU A 99 12.72 4.48 -8.92
N LYS A 100 13.31 4.03 -7.81
CA LYS A 100 13.67 4.90 -6.69
C LYS A 100 14.64 6.01 -7.10
N ARG A 101 15.71 5.67 -7.82
CA ARG A 101 16.68 6.67 -8.31
C ARG A 101 16.05 7.65 -9.29
N TRP A 102 15.13 7.18 -10.12
CA TRP A 102 14.39 8.05 -11.03
C TRP A 102 13.43 8.97 -10.27
N LEU A 103 12.71 8.43 -9.30
CA LEU A 103 11.82 9.20 -8.43
C LEU A 103 12.55 10.38 -7.74
N GLU A 104 13.77 10.16 -7.28
CA GLU A 104 14.59 11.20 -6.62
C GLU A 104 15.00 12.33 -7.57
N LYS A 105 15.10 12.06 -8.86
CA LYS A 105 15.50 13.03 -9.88
C LYS A 105 14.31 13.70 -10.56
N GLU A 106 13.33 12.93 -10.94
CA GLU A 106 12.16 13.34 -11.74
C GLU A 106 10.90 12.69 -11.19
N PRO A 107 10.42 13.12 -10.02
CA PRO A 107 9.37 12.39 -9.29
C PRO A 107 8.06 12.25 -10.08
N LEU A 108 7.60 13.27 -10.78
CA LEU A 108 6.35 13.19 -11.55
C LEU A 108 6.47 12.25 -12.75
N ALA A 109 7.62 12.24 -13.44
CA ALA A 109 7.85 11.34 -14.57
C ALA A 109 7.94 9.88 -14.12
N ALA A 110 8.64 9.61 -13.01
CA ALA A 110 8.74 8.28 -12.43
C ALA A 110 7.39 7.74 -11.99
N LEU A 111 6.56 8.57 -11.35
CA LEU A 111 5.19 8.20 -10.99
C LEU A 111 4.30 7.93 -12.20
N ALA A 112 4.38 8.75 -13.24
CA ALA A 112 3.62 8.57 -14.46
C ALA A 112 3.96 7.23 -15.15
N ASP A 113 5.24 6.88 -15.25
CA ASP A 113 5.68 5.61 -15.80
C ASP A 113 5.19 4.41 -14.95
N PHE A 114 5.35 4.50 -13.64
CA PHE A 114 4.84 3.46 -12.73
C PHE A 114 3.33 3.25 -12.91
N ARG A 115 2.54 4.32 -12.95
CA ARG A 115 1.08 4.24 -13.11
C ARG A 115 0.71 3.58 -14.43
N THR A 116 1.39 3.93 -15.51
CA THR A 116 1.20 3.33 -16.84
C THR A 116 1.47 1.82 -16.79
N ARG A 117 2.59 1.39 -16.20
CA ARG A 117 2.94 -0.02 -16.08
C ARG A 117 2.00 -0.81 -15.16
N ALA A 118 1.47 -0.15 -14.14
CA ALA A 118 0.49 -0.73 -13.22
C ALA A 118 -0.95 -0.75 -13.78
N GLY A 119 -1.19 -0.20 -14.97
CA GLY A 119 -2.52 -0.11 -15.57
C GLY A 119 -3.44 0.88 -14.88
N LEU A 120 -2.88 1.86 -14.16
CA LEU A 120 -3.63 2.90 -13.46
C LEU A 120 -3.88 4.09 -14.39
N ALA A 121 -4.99 4.80 -14.16
CA ALA A 121 -5.30 6.01 -14.90
C ALA A 121 -4.19 7.08 -14.69
N PRO A 122 -3.91 7.89 -15.73
CA PRO A 122 -3.00 9.03 -15.58
C PRO A 122 -3.50 9.98 -14.49
N VAL A 123 -2.58 10.57 -13.74
CA VAL A 123 -2.94 11.65 -12.79
C VAL A 123 -3.00 12.96 -13.54
N SER A 124 -4.08 13.70 -13.37
CA SER A 124 -4.22 15.06 -13.92
C SER A 124 -3.50 16.12 -13.07
N SER A 125 -3.08 15.77 -11.87
CA SER A 125 -2.38 16.65 -10.93
C SER A 125 -0.88 16.75 -11.24
N MET A 126 -0.34 17.95 -11.16
CA MET A 126 1.11 18.22 -11.18
C MET A 126 1.75 18.10 -9.78
N GLU A 127 1.00 17.58 -8.81
CA GLU A 127 1.44 17.41 -7.43
C GLU A 127 1.73 15.95 -7.13
N LEU A 128 2.64 15.72 -6.18
CA LEU A 128 2.89 14.38 -5.65
C LEU A 128 1.69 13.90 -4.85
N PRO A 129 1.36 12.59 -4.89
CA PRO A 129 0.23 12.04 -4.14
C PRO A 129 0.39 12.17 -2.63
N TYR A 130 1.62 12.16 -2.14
CA TYR A 130 2.04 12.42 -0.76
C TYR A 130 3.56 12.70 -0.75
N GLU A 131 4.14 12.91 0.42
CA GLU A 131 5.53 13.34 0.59
C GLU A 131 6.54 12.45 -0.16
N LEU A 132 7.50 13.07 -0.85
CA LEU A 132 8.54 12.37 -1.62
C LEU A 132 9.33 11.38 -0.77
N GLU A 133 9.62 11.74 0.48
CA GLU A 133 10.31 10.88 1.44
C GLU A 133 9.53 9.58 1.70
N HIS A 134 8.21 9.67 1.84
CA HIS A 134 7.35 8.50 2.03
C HIS A 134 7.22 7.66 0.76
N LEU A 135 7.20 8.28 -0.42
CA LEU A 135 7.26 7.57 -1.69
C LEU A 135 8.56 6.78 -1.83
N SER A 136 9.68 7.41 -1.50
CA SER A 136 11.00 6.76 -1.53
C SER A 136 11.10 5.61 -0.53
N ALA A 137 10.64 5.81 0.70
CA ALA A 137 10.60 4.77 1.73
C ALA A 137 9.70 3.60 1.35
N GLY A 138 8.58 3.85 0.68
CA GLY A 138 7.70 2.81 0.14
C GLY A 138 8.39 1.90 -0.88
N LEU A 139 9.25 2.46 -1.72
CA LEU A 139 10.05 1.67 -2.66
C LEU A 139 11.11 0.82 -1.94
N ASP A 140 11.66 1.29 -0.84
CA ASP A 140 12.56 0.47 -0.01
C ASP A 140 11.82 -0.73 0.57
N ILE A 141 10.61 -0.55 1.07
CA ILE A 141 9.77 -1.66 1.56
C ILE A 141 9.48 -2.66 0.44
N LEU A 142 9.14 -2.19 -0.76
CA LEU A 142 8.88 -3.06 -1.91
C LEU A 142 10.12 -3.85 -2.37
N ALA A 143 11.31 -3.29 -2.21
CA ALA A 143 12.58 -3.92 -2.59
C ALA A 143 13.04 -4.99 -1.59
N GLU A 144 12.60 -4.91 -0.33
CA GLU A 144 13.06 -5.82 0.72
C GLU A 144 12.37 -7.19 0.67
N PRO A 145 13.08 -8.27 1.09
CA PRO A 145 12.43 -9.56 1.32
C PRO A 145 11.46 -9.44 2.49
N ALA A 146 10.22 -9.84 2.29
CA ALA A 146 9.24 -9.83 3.36
C ALA A 146 9.56 -10.90 4.41
N GLY A 147 9.64 -10.51 5.67
CA GLY A 147 9.70 -11.41 6.80
C GLY A 147 8.36 -12.06 7.17
N ILE A 148 7.36 -11.98 6.29
CA ILE A 148 6.00 -12.47 6.55
C ILE A 148 5.88 -13.93 6.10
N SER A 149 5.64 -14.82 7.05
CA SER A 149 5.28 -16.21 6.75
C SER A 149 3.76 -16.36 6.66
N LEU A 150 3.25 -16.78 5.50
CA LEU A 150 1.82 -17.06 5.30
C LEU A 150 1.28 -18.18 6.21
N VAL A 151 2.16 -18.99 6.78
CA VAL A 151 1.78 -20.07 7.71
C VAL A 151 1.15 -19.53 9.00
N THR A 152 1.41 -18.27 9.35
CA THR A 152 0.89 -17.64 10.56
C THR A 152 -0.59 -17.25 10.45
N PHE A 153 -1.13 -17.10 9.24
CA PHE A 153 -2.51 -16.65 9.00
C PHE A 153 -3.54 -17.77 8.91
N GLY A 154 -3.12 -19.05 8.88
CA GLY A 154 -4.00 -20.20 8.67
C GLY A 154 -4.61 -20.83 9.92
N ARG A 155 -4.41 -20.29 11.12
CA ARG A 155 -4.85 -20.90 12.38
C ARG A 155 -5.48 -19.92 13.37
N GLN A 156 -6.54 -19.26 12.97
CA GLN A 156 -7.54 -18.71 13.90
C GLN A 156 -8.90 -18.84 13.21
N GLY A 157 -9.37 -20.07 13.16
CA GLY A 157 -10.74 -20.40 12.91
C GLY A 157 -11.39 -20.73 14.24
#